data_9e2fa0f329897e564dba8d13fc2e275b
#
_entry.id   9e2fa0f329897e564dba8d13fc2e275b
#
_cell.length_a   1.000
_cell.length_b   1.000
_cell.length_c   1.000
_cell.angle_alpha   90.00
_cell.angle_beta   90.00
_cell.angle_gamma   90.00
#
_symmetry.space_group_name_H-M   'P 1'
#
loop_
_entity.id
_entity.type
_entity.pdbx_description
1 polymer ?
#
loop_
_entity_poly.entity_id
_entity_poly.type
_entity_poly.pdbx_seq_one_letter_code
_entity_poly.pdbx_strand_id
1 'polypeptide(L)'
;MKKLLIFSILLFSSLFIKAQSSLSEKDLKEYESQVHQMIEYLQETLNFIGDPENYAQEKDIIFKESYNKVFRDEHVQVEDDLDENRGSSINKDIQAYLKDIDFFFENVEFNFDVSVIDL
;
A
#
# COMPACT_ATOMS: atom_id res chain seq x y z
N MET A 1 34.38 -44.15 11.38
CA MET A 1 33.19 -43.94 10.54
C MET A 1 32.16 -42.99 11.15
N LYS A 2 31.87 -43.05 12.45
CA LYS A 2 30.91 -42.14 13.09
C LYS A 2 31.34 -40.66 13.06
N LYS A 3 32.64 -40.34 13.07
CA LYS A 3 33.16 -38.97 13.01
C LYS A 3 33.01 -38.31 11.62
N LEU A 4 33.05 -39.07 10.55
CA LEU A 4 32.86 -38.60 9.18
C LEU A 4 31.39 -38.25 8.88
N LEU A 5 30.45 -38.97 9.49
CA LEU A 5 29.01 -38.73 9.35
C LEU A 5 28.58 -37.42 10.04
N ILE A 6 29.16 -37.14 11.21
CA ILE A 6 28.91 -35.89 11.96
C ILE A 6 29.46 -34.66 11.19
N PHE A 7 30.63 -34.81 10.55
CA PHE A 7 31.23 -33.77 9.75
C PHE A 7 30.42 -33.47 8.47
N SER A 8 29.84 -34.49 7.84
CA SER A 8 28.96 -34.35 6.69
C SER A 8 27.65 -33.63 7.03
N ILE A 9 27.06 -33.89 8.20
CA ILE A 9 25.85 -33.26 8.69
C ILE A 9 26.11 -31.77 9.00
N LEU A 10 27.26 -31.42 9.58
CA LEU A 10 27.68 -30.06 9.86
C LEU A 10 27.94 -29.26 8.58
N LEU A 11 28.48 -29.87 7.53
CA LEU A 11 28.67 -29.24 6.22
C LEU A 11 27.32 -28.97 5.50
N PHE A 12 26.35 -29.86 5.65
CA PHE A 12 25.03 -29.71 5.06
C PHE A 12 24.21 -28.61 5.74
N SER A 13 24.36 -28.45 7.07
CA SER A 13 23.67 -27.38 7.81
C SER A 13 24.21 -25.99 7.47
N SER A 14 25.49 -25.85 7.11
CA SER A 14 26.07 -24.58 6.69
C SER A 14 25.62 -24.13 5.30
N LEU A 15 25.15 -25.04 4.45
CA LEU A 15 24.57 -24.70 3.15
C LEU A 15 23.14 -24.18 3.23
N PHE A 16 22.39 -24.59 4.27
CA PHE A 16 21.02 -24.09 4.51
C PHE A 16 21.00 -22.64 5.01
N ILE A 17 22.03 -22.18 5.69
CA ILE A 17 22.11 -20.78 6.20
C ILE A 17 22.28 -19.77 5.06
N LYS A 18 22.86 -20.18 3.94
CA LYS A 18 22.99 -19.33 2.74
C LYS A 18 21.73 -19.24 1.90
N ALA A 19 20.74 -20.12 2.10
CA ALA A 19 19.46 -20.09 1.39
C ALA A 19 18.47 -19.04 1.96
N GLN A 20 18.75 -18.44 3.13
CA GLN A 20 18.05 -17.28 3.67
C GLN A 20 18.73 -15.97 3.27
N SER A 21 19.17 -15.89 2.02
CA SER A 21 19.77 -14.67 1.50
C SER A 21 18.77 -13.52 1.53
N SER A 22 19.22 -12.36 2.01
CA SER A 22 18.58 -11.07 1.83
C SER A 22 18.13 -10.90 0.37
N LEU A 23 17.02 -10.19 0.15
CA LEU A 23 16.53 -9.79 -1.17
C LEU A 23 17.69 -9.24 -2.01
N SER A 24 17.76 -9.64 -3.28
CA SER A 24 18.77 -9.12 -4.19
C SER A 24 18.54 -7.62 -4.43
N GLU A 25 19.59 -6.90 -4.81
CA GLU A 25 19.47 -5.48 -5.17
C GLU A 25 18.47 -5.25 -6.32
N LYS A 26 18.35 -6.22 -7.23
CA LYS A 26 17.37 -6.21 -8.30
C LYS A 26 15.94 -6.32 -7.75
N ASP A 27 15.70 -7.23 -6.79
CA ASP A 27 14.40 -7.42 -6.17
C ASP A 27 13.98 -6.17 -5.39
N LEU A 28 14.90 -5.52 -4.69
CA LEU A 28 14.65 -4.27 -3.96
C LEU A 28 14.22 -3.15 -4.92
N LYS A 29 14.89 -2.98 -6.05
CA LYS A 29 14.51 -2.00 -7.07
C LYS A 29 13.15 -2.29 -7.69
N GLU A 30 12.83 -3.57 -7.90
CA GLU A 30 11.54 -3.99 -8.41
C GLU A 30 10.40 -3.66 -7.42
N TYR A 31 10.59 -3.98 -6.14
CA TYR A 31 9.62 -3.63 -5.09
C TYR A 31 9.46 -2.12 -4.93
N GLU A 32 10.54 -1.37 -4.96
CA GLU A 32 10.50 0.11 -4.94
C GLU A 32 9.66 0.65 -6.10
N SER A 33 9.87 0.14 -7.31
CA SER A 33 9.09 0.51 -8.49
C SER A 33 7.61 0.18 -8.33
N GLN A 34 7.28 -1.00 -7.79
CA GLN A 34 5.88 -1.40 -7.53
C GLN A 34 5.21 -0.50 -6.50
N VAL A 35 5.92 -0.10 -5.45
CA VAL A 35 5.41 0.83 -4.44
C VAL A 35 5.12 2.19 -5.05
N HIS A 36 6.02 2.74 -5.88
CA HIS A 36 5.78 4.00 -6.59
C HIS A 36 4.55 3.94 -7.49
N GLN A 37 4.39 2.87 -8.28
CA GLN A 37 3.22 2.68 -9.14
C GLN A 37 1.91 2.58 -8.33
N MET A 38 1.94 1.93 -7.19
CA MET A 38 0.78 1.81 -6.30
C MET A 38 0.39 3.17 -5.70
N ILE A 39 1.36 3.97 -5.29
CA ILE A 39 1.13 5.31 -4.74
C ILE A 39 0.58 6.25 -5.83
N GLU A 40 1.14 6.20 -7.03
CA GLU A 40 0.65 6.97 -8.18
C GLU A 40 -0.80 6.59 -8.51
N TYR A 41 -1.11 5.30 -8.57
CA TYR A 41 -2.47 4.82 -8.78
C TYR A 41 -3.43 5.29 -7.67
N LEU A 42 -3.00 5.26 -6.41
CA LEU A 42 -3.79 5.77 -5.29
C LEU A 42 -4.06 7.27 -5.44
N GLN A 43 -3.04 8.06 -5.76
CA GLN A 43 -3.19 9.50 -5.98
C GLN A 43 -4.18 9.81 -7.10
N GLU A 44 -4.04 9.16 -8.23
CA GLU A 44 -4.96 9.31 -9.37
C GLU A 44 -6.40 8.92 -9.00
N THR A 45 -6.55 7.84 -8.23
CA THR A 45 -7.86 7.37 -7.74
C THR A 45 -8.52 8.40 -6.84
N LEU A 46 -7.79 8.94 -5.87
CA LEU A 46 -8.30 9.96 -4.96
C LEU A 46 -8.66 11.26 -5.69
N ASN A 47 -7.82 11.69 -6.63
CA ASN A 47 -8.08 12.87 -7.45
C ASN A 47 -9.29 12.68 -8.38
N PHE A 48 -9.47 11.48 -8.92
CA PHE A 48 -10.65 11.15 -9.70
C PHE A 48 -11.95 11.28 -8.88
N ILE A 49 -11.93 10.78 -7.65
CA ILE A 49 -13.09 10.91 -6.72
C ILE A 49 -13.34 12.36 -6.35
N GLY A 50 -12.28 13.13 -6.09
CA GLY A 50 -12.33 14.53 -5.69
C GLY A 50 -12.76 15.50 -6.81
N ASP A 51 -12.74 15.05 -8.06
CA ASP A 51 -13.14 15.86 -9.20
C ASP A 51 -14.68 15.80 -9.39
N PRO A 52 -15.38 16.92 -9.22
CA PRO A 52 -16.85 16.98 -9.36
C PRO A 52 -17.33 16.74 -10.80
N GLU A 53 -16.47 16.88 -11.81
CA GLU A 53 -16.82 16.66 -13.22
C GLU A 53 -16.92 15.18 -13.58
N ASN A 54 -16.35 14.28 -12.78
CA ASN A 54 -16.41 12.84 -12.99
C ASN A 54 -17.77 12.25 -12.62
N TYR A 55 -18.24 11.31 -13.39
CA TYR A 55 -19.57 10.72 -13.23
C TYR A 55 -19.68 9.88 -11.94
N ALA A 56 -20.81 10.05 -11.25
CA ALA A 56 -21.11 9.32 -10.01
C ALA A 56 -21.06 7.79 -10.18
N GLN A 57 -21.44 7.27 -11.33
CA GLN A 57 -21.38 5.82 -11.63
C GLN A 57 -19.95 5.29 -11.66
N GLU A 58 -19.01 6.05 -12.20
CA GLU A 58 -17.59 5.67 -12.24
C GLU A 58 -16.96 5.72 -10.85
N LYS A 59 -17.32 6.71 -10.06
CA LYS A 59 -16.91 6.80 -8.64
C LYS A 59 -17.47 5.64 -7.81
N ASP A 60 -18.70 5.22 -8.07
CA ASP A 60 -19.33 4.07 -7.40
C ASP A 60 -18.57 2.75 -7.63
N ILE A 61 -18.01 2.56 -8.82
CA ILE A 61 -17.13 1.43 -9.12
C ILE A 61 -15.87 1.45 -8.24
N ILE A 62 -15.29 2.62 -8.02
CA ILE A 62 -14.13 2.77 -7.14
C ILE A 62 -14.50 2.41 -5.70
N PHE A 63 -15.64 2.87 -5.20
CA PHE A 63 -16.08 2.61 -3.84
C PHE A 63 -16.38 1.14 -3.57
N LYS A 64 -16.86 0.40 -4.59
CA LYS A 64 -17.28 -1.00 -4.44
C LYS A 64 -16.20 -2.00 -4.82
N GLU A 65 -15.34 -1.68 -5.79
CA GLU A 65 -14.47 -2.65 -6.43
C GLU A 65 -13.01 -2.22 -6.51
N SER A 66 -12.73 -1.03 -7.07
CA SER A 66 -11.36 -0.65 -7.45
C SER A 66 -10.45 -0.40 -6.26
N TYR A 67 -10.99 -0.08 -5.08
CA TYR A 67 -10.18 0.10 -3.86
C TYR A 67 -9.37 -1.17 -3.50
N ASN A 68 -9.84 -2.36 -3.87
CA ASN A 68 -9.15 -3.63 -3.66
C ASN A 68 -7.78 -3.73 -4.36
N LYS A 69 -7.50 -2.87 -5.33
CA LYS A 69 -6.19 -2.84 -5.99
C LYS A 69 -5.08 -2.30 -5.09
N VAL A 70 -5.45 -1.50 -4.09
CA VAL A 70 -4.51 -0.88 -3.15
C VAL A 70 -4.71 -1.39 -1.73
N PHE A 71 -5.95 -1.57 -1.31
CA PHE A 71 -6.32 -1.95 0.05
C PHE A 71 -6.81 -3.40 0.10
N ARG A 72 -6.47 -4.11 1.15
CA ARG A 72 -6.84 -5.53 1.32
C ARG A 72 -8.35 -5.76 1.35
N ASP A 73 -9.08 -4.88 2.05
CA ASP A 73 -10.54 -4.92 2.21
C ASP A 73 -11.10 -3.53 2.55
N GLU A 74 -12.43 -3.39 2.58
CA GLU A 74 -13.13 -2.14 2.85
C GLU A 74 -12.96 -1.58 4.26
N HIS A 75 -12.49 -2.39 5.20
CA HIS A 75 -12.32 -2.05 6.61
C HIS A 75 -10.89 -1.63 6.97
N VAL A 76 -9.97 -1.60 6.01
CA VAL A 76 -8.63 -1.06 6.26
C VAL A 76 -8.76 0.35 6.83
N GLN A 77 -8.12 0.57 7.98
CA GLN A 77 -8.21 1.84 8.70
C GLN A 77 -7.23 2.85 8.14
N VAL A 78 -7.73 4.03 7.82
CA VAL A 78 -6.93 5.17 7.40
C VAL A 78 -7.20 6.36 8.32
N GLU A 79 -6.20 7.19 8.54
CA GLU A 79 -6.38 8.43 9.28
C GLU A 79 -7.24 9.40 8.45
N ASP A 80 -8.25 9.98 9.09
CA ASP A 80 -9.10 11.00 8.47
C ASP A 80 -8.43 12.36 8.56
N ASP A 81 -7.78 12.76 7.47
CA ASP A 81 -7.10 14.02 7.28
C ASP A 81 -7.91 15.06 6.49
N LEU A 82 -9.17 14.74 6.17
CA LEU A 82 -10.03 15.58 5.34
C LEU A 82 -10.55 16.82 6.10
N ASP A 83 -10.63 16.78 7.42
CA ASP A 83 -11.07 17.88 8.26
C ASP A 83 -9.90 18.52 9.01
N GLU A 84 -9.37 19.61 8.49
CA GLU A 84 -8.27 20.38 9.07
C GLU A 84 -8.59 21.00 10.44
N ASN A 85 -9.88 21.16 10.77
CA ASN A 85 -10.31 21.76 12.03
C ASN A 85 -10.51 20.74 13.16
N ARG A 86 -10.25 19.49 12.90
CA ARG A 86 -10.40 18.42 13.89
C ARG A 86 -9.32 18.50 14.97
N GLY A 87 -9.74 18.55 16.22
CA GLY A 87 -8.82 18.66 17.37
C GLY A 87 -8.12 17.34 17.75
N SER A 88 -8.55 16.21 17.19
CA SER A 88 -7.96 14.87 17.43
C SER A 88 -8.01 14.03 16.19
N SER A 89 -6.99 13.19 16.01
CA SER A 89 -6.93 12.20 14.94
C SER A 89 -8.00 11.13 15.14
N ILE A 90 -8.72 10.78 14.09
CA ILE A 90 -9.61 9.60 14.04
C ILE A 90 -9.28 8.76 12.82
N ASN A 91 -9.53 7.45 12.95
CA ASN A 91 -9.43 6.51 11.85
C ASN A 91 -10.81 6.16 11.31
N LYS A 92 -10.88 5.92 10.02
CA LYS A 92 -12.07 5.47 9.29
C LYS A 92 -11.74 4.25 8.45
N ASP A 93 -12.77 3.46 8.16
CA ASP A 93 -12.71 2.47 7.10
C ASP A 93 -12.39 3.15 5.76
N ILE A 94 -11.50 2.57 4.97
CA ILE A 94 -11.12 3.15 3.67
C ILE A 94 -12.32 3.43 2.77
N GLN A 95 -13.31 2.55 2.76
CA GLN A 95 -14.51 2.76 1.96
C GLN A 95 -15.29 4.01 2.42
N ALA A 96 -15.41 4.24 3.73
CA ALA A 96 -16.04 5.44 4.27
C ALA A 96 -15.22 6.71 3.92
N TYR A 97 -13.90 6.64 4.03
CA TYR A 97 -13.01 7.74 3.67
C TYR A 97 -13.14 8.14 2.19
N LEU A 98 -13.16 7.17 1.28
CA LEU A 98 -13.34 7.44 -0.15
C LEU A 98 -14.69 8.08 -0.47
N LYS A 99 -15.76 7.64 0.20
CA LYS A 99 -17.10 8.24 0.05
C LYS A 99 -17.15 9.66 0.61
N ASP A 100 -16.47 9.93 1.70
CA ASP A 100 -16.42 11.27 2.30
C ASP A 100 -15.75 12.29 1.36
N ILE A 101 -14.74 11.89 0.61
CA ILE A 101 -14.10 12.74 -0.41
C ILE A 101 -15.14 13.22 -1.43
N ASP A 102 -16.01 12.34 -1.90
CA ASP A 102 -17.04 12.69 -2.88
C ASP A 102 -18.18 13.52 -2.28
N PHE A 103 -18.63 13.17 -1.06
CA PHE A 103 -19.83 13.75 -0.45
C PHE A 103 -19.61 15.12 0.20
N PHE A 104 -18.48 15.32 0.85
CA PHE A 104 -18.29 16.48 1.72
C PHE A 104 -17.28 17.48 1.19
N PHE A 105 -16.49 17.09 0.19
CA PHE A 105 -15.41 17.93 -0.32
C PHE A 105 -15.55 18.13 -1.82
N GLU A 106 -15.56 19.38 -2.25
CA GLU A 106 -15.55 19.77 -3.66
C GLU A 106 -14.14 20.19 -4.05
N ASN A 107 -13.67 19.73 -5.22
CA ASN A 107 -12.35 20.08 -5.77
C ASN A 107 -11.18 19.74 -4.85
N VAL A 108 -11.22 18.58 -4.20
CA VAL A 108 -10.09 18.08 -3.40
C VAL A 108 -9.04 17.51 -4.33
N GLU A 109 -7.80 17.94 -4.16
CA GLU A 109 -6.64 17.43 -4.87
C GLU A 109 -5.66 16.82 -3.87
N PHE A 110 -5.17 15.62 -4.19
CA PHE A 110 -4.18 14.88 -3.42
C PHE A 110 -2.86 14.85 -4.19
N ASN A 111 -1.78 15.13 -3.48
CA ASN A 111 -0.43 15.02 -4.02
C ASN A 111 0.46 14.29 -3.01
N PHE A 112 0.95 13.11 -3.37
CA PHE A 112 1.83 12.31 -2.54
C PHE A 112 3.29 12.54 -2.95
N ASP A 113 4.10 12.97 -1.99
CA ASP A 113 5.54 13.05 -2.16
C ASP A 113 6.22 11.90 -1.41
N VAL A 114 6.81 10.98 -2.17
CA VAL A 114 7.47 9.79 -1.62
C VAL A 114 8.97 10.08 -1.49
N SER A 115 9.39 10.42 -0.28
CA SER A 115 10.80 10.75 0.00
C SER A 115 11.64 9.53 0.35
N VAL A 116 11.06 8.53 1.02
CA VAL A 116 11.75 7.31 1.48
C VAL A 116 10.82 6.12 1.37
N ILE A 117 11.33 5.01 0.83
CA ILE A 117 10.71 3.69 0.88
C ILE A 117 11.63 2.80 1.71
N ASP A 118 11.11 2.31 2.84
CA ASP A 118 11.81 1.38 3.72
C ASP A 118 11.29 -0.04 3.46
N LEU A 119 12.16 -0.89 2.96
CA LEU A 119 11.86 -2.26 2.56
C LEU A 119 12.52 -3.29 3.47
#